data_64b757fbab43f1f096c2421e125ae9f1
#
_entry.id   64b757fbab43f1f096c2421e125ae9f1
#
_cell.length_a   1.000
_cell.length_b   1.000
_cell.length_c   1.000
_cell.angle_alpha   90.00
_cell.angle_beta   90.00
_cell.angle_gamma   90.00
#
_symmetry.space_group_name_H-M   'P 1'
#
loop_
_entity.id
_entity.type
_entity.pdbx_description
1 polymer ?
#
loop_
_entity_poly.entity_id
_entity_poly.type
_entity_poly.pdbx_seq_one_letter_code
_entity_poly.pdbx_strand_id
1 'polypeptide(L)'
;WGVRTPAEARAKIQEQCREYEHITHPQNLEEQALKLCGEDIYRQLIKGYTEKQWGRPATELPAFIIRRIPFRFIFDNNYFNDPYQGIPMGGYNRLTGALLENIEVRTGTDYMAHRKELDALAEKVLYTGCIDEYFDYACGHLEYRSLRFEHRHLTDIEDFQGNAVVNYTDRETPY
;
A
#
# COMPACT_ATOMS: atom_id res chain seq x y z
N TRP A 1 18.49 8.41 17.07
CA TRP A 1 18.29 9.79 17.54
C TRP A 1 18.38 9.93 19.07
N GLY A 2 18.09 8.90 19.86
CA GLY A 2 18.04 8.95 21.32
C GLY A 2 16.85 9.74 21.88
N VAL A 3 15.85 10.10 21.06
CA VAL A 3 14.61 10.76 21.48
C VAL A 3 13.77 9.83 22.33
N ARG A 4 13.07 10.39 23.33
CA ARG A 4 12.26 9.62 24.28
C ARG A 4 10.79 10.06 24.28
N THR A 5 10.49 11.20 23.71
CA THR A 5 9.14 11.77 23.70
C THR A 5 8.67 12.09 22.27
N PRO A 6 7.36 12.08 22.00
CA PRO A 6 6.81 12.52 20.70
C PRO A 6 7.21 13.96 20.34
N ALA A 7 7.35 14.84 21.33
CA ALA A 7 7.75 16.23 21.12
C ALA A 7 9.20 16.35 20.63
N GLU A 8 10.13 15.58 21.22
CA GLU A 8 11.53 15.52 20.78
C GLU A 8 11.62 14.93 19.36
N ALA A 9 10.88 13.86 19.07
CA ALA A 9 10.84 13.26 17.74
C ALA A 9 10.33 14.27 16.69
N ARG A 10 9.25 14.99 17.01
CA ARG A 10 8.72 16.07 16.15
C ARG A 10 9.74 17.14 15.88
N ALA A 11 10.41 17.64 16.92
CA ALA A 11 11.42 18.66 16.79
C ALA A 11 12.59 18.22 15.88
N LYS A 12 13.04 16.97 16.05
CA LYS A 12 14.11 16.38 15.21
C LYS A 12 13.72 16.26 13.74
N ILE A 13 12.52 15.82 13.46
CA ILE A 13 11.99 15.74 12.09
C ILE A 13 11.87 17.14 11.49
N GLN A 14 11.30 18.10 12.24
CA GLN A 14 11.16 19.48 11.76
C GLN A 14 12.50 20.13 11.47
N GLU A 15 13.53 19.87 12.28
CA GLU A 15 14.89 20.34 12.03
C GLU A 15 15.40 19.89 10.66
N GLN A 16 15.27 18.60 10.35
CA GLN A 16 15.71 18.04 9.07
C GLN A 16 14.84 18.53 7.89
N CYS A 17 13.53 18.62 8.08
CA CYS A 17 12.63 19.08 7.01
C CYS A 17 12.90 20.53 6.57
N ARG A 18 13.48 21.39 7.43
CA ARG A 18 13.83 22.78 7.08
C ARG A 18 14.78 22.87 5.90
N GLU A 19 15.68 21.92 5.74
CA GLU A 19 16.61 21.89 4.61
C GLU A 19 15.88 21.73 3.26
N TYR A 20 14.68 21.17 3.31
CA TYR A 20 13.85 20.85 2.13
C TYR A 20 12.62 21.77 1.96
N GLU A 21 12.52 22.86 2.75
CA GLU A 21 11.41 23.82 2.64
C GLU A 21 11.35 24.50 1.26
N HIS A 22 12.50 24.63 0.60
CA HIS A 22 12.60 25.17 -0.76
C HIS A 22 11.87 24.33 -1.82
N ILE A 23 11.59 23.05 -1.54
CA ILE A 23 10.82 22.19 -2.42
C ILE A 23 9.34 22.52 -2.26
N THR A 24 8.81 23.40 -3.09
CA THR A 24 7.40 23.81 -3.03
C THR A 24 6.48 22.72 -3.62
N HIS A 25 6.88 22.15 -4.74
CA HIS A 25 6.12 21.14 -5.49
C HIS A 25 6.98 19.88 -5.72
N PRO A 26 6.97 18.91 -4.80
CA PRO A 26 7.74 17.67 -4.97
C PRO A 26 7.37 16.94 -6.26
N GLN A 27 8.34 16.63 -7.09
CA GLN A 27 8.18 15.98 -8.39
C GLN A 27 8.19 14.44 -8.27
N ASN A 28 8.84 13.92 -7.24
CA ASN A 28 9.04 12.50 -7.05
C ASN A 28 8.90 12.10 -5.57
N LEU A 29 8.98 10.79 -5.32
CA LEU A 29 8.83 10.23 -3.98
C LEU A 29 9.93 10.71 -3.03
N GLU A 30 11.19 10.79 -3.49
CA GLU A 30 12.32 11.24 -2.66
C GLU A 30 12.08 12.65 -2.13
N GLU A 31 11.80 13.60 -3.03
CA GLU A 31 11.54 15.00 -2.64
C GLU A 31 10.34 15.11 -1.67
N GLN A 32 9.28 14.36 -1.94
CA GLN A 32 8.11 14.35 -1.07
C GLN A 32 8.43 13.75 0.31
N ALA A 33 9.23 12.70 0.38
CA ALA A 33 9.61 12.06 1.64
C ALA A 33 10.53 12.96 2.47
N LEU A 34 11.57 13.52 1.85
CA LEU A 34 12.50 14.46 2.51
C LEU A 34 11.77 15.65 3.11
N LYS A 35 10.83 16.24 2.38
CA LYS A 35 9.98 17.33 2.86
C LYS A 35 9.05 16.91 4.00
N LEU A 36 8.56 15.67 4.00
CA LEU A 36 7.55 15.17 4.95
C LEU A 36 8.16 14.69 6.27
N CYS A 37 9.28 13.99 6.22
CA CYS A 37 9.84 13.30 7.37
C CYS A 37 11.35 13.45 7.59
N GLY A 38 12.02 14.19 6.72
CA GLY A 38 13.45 14.43 6.80
C GLY A 38 14.30 13.25 6.31
N GLU A 39 15.60 13.49 6.28
CA GLU A 39 16.56 12.59 5.63
C GLU A 39 16.72 11.24 6.35
N ASP A 40 16.80 11.26 7.67
CA ASP A 40 17.05 10.03 8.43
C ASP A 40 15.92 9.01 8.27
N ILE A 41 14.66 9.45 8.40
CA ILE A 41 13.50 8.56 8.21
C ILE A 41 13.43 8.10 6.76
N TYR A 42 13.63 9.02 5.81
CA TYR A 42 13.64 8.66 4.41
C TYR A 42 14.65 7.56 4.12
N ARG A 43 15.91 7.74 4.51
CA ARG A 43 17.00 6.79 4.22
C ARG A 43 16.82 5.45 4.93
N GLN A 44 16.43 5.47 6.21
CA GLN A 44 16.40 4.27 7.03
C GLN A 44 15.13 3.43 6.86
N LEU A 45 13.98 4.08 6.64
CA LEU A 45 12.70 3.39 6.69
C LEU A 45 11.95 3.35 5.35
N ILE A 46 12.23 4.29 4.43
CA ILE A 46 11.42 4.47 3.23
C ILE A 46 12.18 4.08 1.97
N LYS A 47 13.38 4.60 1.77
CA LYS A 47 14.10 4.46 0.50
C LYS A 47 14.32 3.01 0.12
N GLY A 48 15.01 2.24 0.94
CA GLY A 48 15.38 0.85 0.64
C GLY A 48 14.16 -0.03 0.42
N TYR A 49 13.16 0.10 1.30
CA TYR A 49 11.91 -0.63 1.20
C TYR A 49 11.15 -0.31 -0.10
N THR A 50 11.00 0.96 -0.42
CA THR A 50 10.22 1.39 -1.59
C THR A 50 10.93 1.05 -2.89
N GLU A 51 12.22 1.31 -3.00
CA GLU A 51 13.00 0.98 -4.19
C GLU A 51 13.04 -0.54 -4.46
N LYS A 52 13.10 -1.35 -3.41
CA LYS A 52 13.01 -2.80 -3.49
C LYS A 52 11.67 -3.27 -4.02
N GLN A 53 10.57 -2.71 -3.49
CA GLN A 53 9.22 -3.07 -3.94
C GLN A 53 8.93 -2.65 -5.38
N TRP A 54 9.37 -1.46 -5.77
CA TRP A 54 9.06 -0.91 -7.08
C TRP A 54 10.09 -1.27 -8.16
N GLY A 55 11.29 -1.74 -7.75
CA GLY A 55 12.39 -2.02 -8.69
C GLY A 55 12.89 -0.78 -9.42
N ARG A 56 12.66 0.43 -8.86
CA ARG A 56 13.04 1.73 -9.42
C ARG A 56 13.58 2.64 -8.33
N PRO A 57 14.47 3.58 -8.66
CA PRO A 57 14.90 4.63 -7.73
C PRO A 57 13.72 5.48 -7.25
N ALA A 58 13.78 5.95 -6.01
CA ALA A 58 12.74 6.82 -5.43
C ALA A 58 12.54 8.13 -6.21
N THR A 59 13.59 8.59 -6.91
CA THR A 59 13.55 9.77 -7.80
C THR A 59 12.72 9.58 -9.07
N GLU A 60 12.42 8.34 -9.43
CA GLU A 60 11.58 8.00 -10.60
C GLU A 60 10.14 7.64 -10.21
N LEU A 61 9.86 7.57 -8.90
CA LEU A 61 8.55 7.19 -8.39
C LEU A 61 7.69 8.43 -8.11
N PRO A 62 6.37 8.37 -8.37
CA PRO A 62 5.48 9.48 -8.12
C PRO A 62 5.41 9.91 -6.66
N ALA A 63 5.37 11.21 -6.40
CA ALA A 63 5.32 11.78 -5.06
C ALA A 63 4.11 11.33 -4.22
N PHE A 64 2.99 10.98 -4.84
CA PHE A 64 1.77 10.57 -4.12
C PHE A 64 1.91 9.25 -3.36
N ILE A 65 2.85 8.39 -3.73
CA ILE A 65 3.05 7.06 -3.11
C ILE A 65 3.28 7.18 -1.61
N ILE A 66 4.11 8.16 -1.19
CA ILE A 66 4.44 8.36 0.23
C ILE A 66 3.32 9.03 1.03
N ARG A 67 2.39 9.74 0.39
CA ARG A 67 1.33 10.50 1.08
C ARG A 67 0.40 9.63 1.91
N ARG A 68 0.28 8.35 1.59
CA ARG A 68 -0.55 7.39 2.32
C ARG A 68 0.01 6.97 3.67
N ILE A 69 1.29 7.19 3.93
CA ILE A 69 1.93 6.78 5.19
C ILE A 69 1.58 7.80 6.26
N PRO A 70 0.91 7.39 7.35
CA PRO A 70 0.57 8.30 8.43
C PRO A 70 1.79 8.59 9.28
N PHE A 71 2.19 9.86 9.37
CA PHE A 71 3.18 10.31 10.34
C PHE A 71 2.46 10.84 11.58
N ARG A 72 2.55 10.10 12.67
CA ARG A 72 1.92 10.43 13.95
C ARG A 72 2.96 10.63 15.04
N PHE A 73 2.75 11.62 15.89
CA PHE A 73 3.60 11.90 17.05
C PHE A 73 2.87 11.55 18.36
N ILE A 74 2.40 10.33 18.41
CA ILE A 74 1.73 9.70 19.54
C ILE A 74 2.19 8.25 19.65
N PHE A 75 2.04 7.64 20.84
CA PHE A 75 2.30 6.21 21.03
C PHE A 75 1.09 5.40 20.56
N ASP A 76 0.96 5.22 19.25
CA ASP A 76 -0.08 4.44 18.61
C ASP A 76 0.54 3.55 17.53
N ASN A 77 0.47 2.24 17.70
CA ASN A 77 1.03 1.23 16.81
C ASN A 77 0.07 0.82 15.69
N ASN A 78 -1.15 1.34 15.66
CA ASN A 78 -2.08 1.05 14.58
C ASN A 78 -1.61 1.68 13.28
N TYR A 79 -1.65 0.92 12.19
CA TYR A 79 -1.32 1.45 10.87
C TYR A 79 -2.40 2.42 10.36
N PHE A 80 -3.67 2.06 10.52
CA PHE A 80 -4.80 2.89 10.10
C PHE A 80 -5.30 3.78 11.23
N ASN A 81 -6.01 4.86 10.88
CA ASN A 81 -6.66 5.76 11.83
C ASN A 81 -8.12 5.37 12.12
N ASP A 82 -8.61 4.27 11.54
CA ASP A 82 -9.97 3.81 11.69
C ASP A 82 -10.22 3.30 13.12
N PRO A 83 -11.35 3.67 13.76
CA PRO A 83 -11.66 3.26 15.13
C PRO A 83 -11.96 1.76 15.24
N TYR A 84 -12.35 1.12 14.15
CA TYR A 84 -12.63 -0.31 14.08
C TYR A 84 -11.75 -0.97 13.04
N GLN A 85 -10.95 -1.91 13.48
CA GLN A 85 -10.01 -2.64 12.64
C GLN A 85 -10.05 -4.12 13.01
N GLY A 86 -9.99 -5.00 12.02
CA GLY A 86 -10.00 -6.44 12.28
C GLY A 86 -10.01 -7.27 11.01
N ILE A 87 -9.85 -8.56 11.20
CA ILE A 87 -9.98 -9.58 10.16
C ILE A 87 -11.23 -10.39 10.47
N PRO A 88 -12.11 -10.65 9.49
CA PRO A 88 -13.35 -11.40 9.72
C PRO A 88 -13.07 -12.79 10.27
N MET A 89 -13.73 -13.16 11.36
CA MET A 89 -13.72 -14.53 11.89
C MET A 89 -14.31 -15.48 10.84
N GLY A 90 -13.55 -16.48 10.44
CA GLY A 90 -13.93 -17.43 9.37
C GLY A 90 -13.58 -16.96 7.95
N GLY A 91 -12.80 -15.87 7.83
CA GLY A 91 -12.23 -15.38 6.57
C GLY A 91 -13.13 -14.47 5.76
N TYR A 92 -12.55 -13.85 4.75
CA TYR A 92 -13.22 -12.86 3.89
C TYR A 92 -14.35 -13.44 3.04
N ASN A 93 -14.28 -14.72 2.67
CA ASN A 93 -15.37 -15.36 1.90
C ASN A 93 -16.70 -15.36 2.66
N ARG A 94 -16.65 -15.47 4.00
CA ARG A 94 -17.86 -15.38 4.83
C ARG A 94 -18.45 -13.97 4.82
N LEU A 95 -17.59 -12.96 4.91
CA LEU A 95 -18.00 -11.56 4.81
C LEU A 95 -18.62 -11.28 3.44
N THR A 96 -17.94 -11.69 2.36
CA THR A 96 -18.42 -11.50 0.99
C THR A 96 -19.74 -12.24 0.76
N GLY A 97 -19.87 -13.48 1.26
CA GLY A 97 -21.11 -14.25 1.17
C GLY A 97 -22.29 -13.55 1.85
N ALA A 98 -22.06 -12.96 3.03
CA ALA A 98 -23.10 -12.19 3.74
C ALA A 98 -23.50 -10.91 2.98
N LEU A 99 -22.54 -10.21 2.37
CA LEU A 99 -22.82 -9.01 1.56
C LEU A 99 -23.60 -9.34 0.27
N LEU A 100 -23.44 -10.55 -0.25
CA LEU A 100 -24.09 -11.01 -1.48
C LEU A 100 -25.40 -11.79 -1.21
N GLU A 101 -25.83 -11.85 0.04
CA GLU A 101 -27.07 -12.52 0.41
C GLU A 101 -28.26 -11.93 -0.39
N ASN A 102 -29.04 -12.78 -1.04
CA ASN A 102 -30.14 -12.43 -1.93
C ASN A 102 -29.75 -11.66 -3.21
N ILE A 103 -28.47 -11.66 -3.59
CA ILE A 103 -27.99 -11.12 -4.85
C ILE A 103 -27.63 -12.29 -5.77
N GLU A 104 -28.10 -12.23 -7.04
CA GLU A 104 -27.68 -13.24 -8.03
C GLU A 104 -26.18 -13.09 -8.31
N VAL A 105 -25.44 -14.19 -8.14
CA VAL A 105 -24.00 -14.24 -8.39
C VAL A 105 -23.71 -15.28 -9.48
N ARG A 106 -23.03 -14.84 -10.54
CA ARG A 106 -22.56 -15.73 -11.62
C ARG A 106 -21.04 -15.78 -11.58
N THR A 107 -20.50 -16.90 -11.13
CA THR A 107 -19.04 -17.16 -11.15
C THR A 107 -18.63 -17.77 -12.48
N GLY A 108 -17.31 -17.70 -12.79
CA GLY A 108 -16.78 -18.25 -14.05
C GLY A 108 -17.27 -17.53 -15.30
N THR A 109 -17.79 -16.32 -15.16
CA THR A 109 -18.32 -15.52 -16.26
C THR A 109 -17.36 -14.36 -16.54
N ASP A 110 -16.76 -14.37 -17.72
CA ASP A 110 -15.92 -13.28 -18.20
C ASP A 110 -16.80 -12.17 -18.77
N TYR A 111 -16.77 -11.01 -18.11
CA TYR A 111 -17.56 -9.86 -18.53
C TYR A 111 -17.16 -9.36 -19.93
N MET A 112 -15.87 -9.29 -20.23
CA MET A 112 -15.40 -8.77 -21.53
C MET A 112 -15.85 -9.65 -22.70
N ALA A 113 -15.86 -10.98 -22.49
CA ALA A 113 -16.35 -11.94 -23.50
C ALA A 113 -17.87 -11.87 -23.71
N HIS A 114 -18.64 -11.48 -22.69
CA HIS A 114 -20.11 -11.45 -22.69
C HIS A 114 -20.70 -10.06 -22.50
N ARG A 115 -19.93 -8.99 -22.75
CA ARG A 115 -20.27 -7.60 -22.40
C ARG A 115 -21.66 -7.18 -22.87
N LYS A 116 -22.00 -7.42 -24.14
CA LYS A 116 -23.31 -6.99 -24.70
C LYS A 116 -24.50 -7.67 -24.02
N GLU A 117 -24.35 -8.93 -23.66
CA GLU A 117 -25.36 -9.70 -22.96
C GLU A 117 -25.54 -9.21 -21.53
N LEU A 118 -24.42 -9.00 -20.83
CA LEU A 118 -24.40 -8.62 -19.43
C LEU A 118 -24.83 -7.16 -19.22
N ASP A 119 -24.46 -6.26 -20.12
CA ASP A 119 -24.92 -4.85 -20.10
C ASP A 119 -26.44 -4.75 -20.25
N ALA A 120 -27.07 -5.68 -20.97
CA ALA A 120 -28.51 -5.68 -21.15
C ALA A 120 -29.30 -6.11 -19.91
N LEU A 121 -28.64 -6.67 -18.89
CA LEU A 121 -29.28 -7.14 -17.66
C LEU A 121 -29.50 -6.02 -16.63
N ALA A 122 -28.87 -4.85 -16.77
CA ALA A 122 -28.93 -3.80 -15.79
C ALA A 122 -28.86 -2.41 -16.42
N GLU A 123 -29.53 -1.43 -15.80
CA GLU A 123 -29.47 -0.02 -16.22
C GLU A 123 -28.09 0.61 -15.99
N LYS A 124 -27.32 0.11 -15.02
CA LYS A 124 -25.99 0.59 -14.66
C LYS A 124 -25.06 -0.58 -14.40
N VAL A 125 -23.86 -0.49 -14.91
CA VAL A 125 -22.79 -1.47 -14.72
C VAL A 125 -21.64 -0.84 -13.95
N LEU A 126 -21.22 -1.50 -12.88
CA LEU A 126 -20.00 -1.17 -12.14
C LEU A 126 -18.94 -2.21 -12.48
N TYR A 127 -18.04 -1.86 -13.38
CA TYR A 127 -16.92 -2.73 -13.78
C TYR A 127 -15.74 -2.53 -12.83
N THR A 128 -15.28 -3.59 -12.19
CA THR A 128 -14.15 -3.57 -11.24
C THR A 128 -12.92 -4.33 -11.75
N GLY A 129 -12.92 -4.73 -13.02
CA GLY A 129 -11.77 -5.32 -13.69
C GLY A 129 -10.74 -4.28 -14.14
N CYS A 130 -9.82 -4.68 -15.01
CA CYS A 130 -8.77 -3.79 -15.53
C CYS A 130 -9.37 -2.70 -16.42
N ILE A 131 -9.17 -1.44 -16.04
CA ILE A 131 -9.77 -0.31 -16.77
C ILE A 131 -9.18 -0.16 -18.18
N ASP A 132 -7.91 -0.46 -18.35
CA ASP A 132 -7.23 -0.45 -19.65
C ASP A 132 -7.77 -1.52 -20.59
N GLU A 133 -8.07 -2.73 -20.07
CA GLU A 133 -8.75 -3.79 -20.81
C GLU A 133 -10.17 -3.38 -21.20
N TYR A 134 -10.92 -2.72 -20.30
CA TYR A 134 -12.26 -2.23 -20.59
C TYR A 134 -12.32 -1.28 -21.79
N PHE A 135 -11.26 -0.54 -22.02
CA PHE A 135 -11.08 0.36 -23.17
C PHE A 135 -10.19 -0.20 -24.28
N ASP A 136 -10.07 -1.53 -24.36
CA ASP A 136 -9.27 -2.22 -25.38
C ASP A 136 -7.83 -1.69 -25.50
N TYR A 137 -7.25 -1.28 -24.38
CA TYR A 137 -5.89 -0.71 -24.29
C TYR A 137 -5.65 0.51 -25.17
N ALA A 138 -6.70 1.24 -25.51
CA ALA A 138 -6.63 2.40 -26.43
C ALA A 138 -5.63 3.49 -25.99
N CYS A 139 -5.36 3.60 -24.69
CA CYS A 139 -4.36 4.51 -24.12
C CYS A 139 -3.08 3.79 -23.66
N GLY A 140 -2.88 2.53 -24.04
CA GLY A 140 -1.79 1.68 -23.59
C GLY A 140 -2.11 0.91 -22.32
N HIS A 141 -1.17 0.05 -21.90
CA HIS A 141 -1.28 -0.75 -20.69
C HIS A 141 -0.91 0.05 -19.45
N LEU A 142 -1.68 -0.13 -18.37
CA LEU A 142 -1.30 0.37 -17.06
C LEU A 142 -0.20 -0.49 -16.44
N GLU A 143 0.76 0.14 -15.79
CA GLU A 143 1.82 -0.57 -15.08
C GLU A 143 1.33 -1.07 -13.71
N TYR A 144 1.69 -2.30 -13.37
CA TYR A 144 1.51 -2.90 -12.06
C TYR A 144 2.73 -3.71 -11.64
N ARG A 145 2.75 -4.17 -10.39
CA ARG A 145 3.82 -5.01 -9.86
C ARG A 145 3.26 -6.36 -9.43
N SER A 146 3.88 -7.43 -9.91
CA SER A 146 3.56 -8.78 -9.46
C SER A 146 4.21 -9.07 -8.12
N LEU A 147 3.51 -9.82 -7.28
CA LEU A 147 4.03 -10.33 -6.01
C LEU A 147 4.37 -11.80 -6.17
N ARG A 148 5.51 -12.21 -5.62
CA ARG A 148 5.89 -13.60 -5.45
C ARG A 148 5.81 -13.95 -3.96
N PHE A 149 5.00 -14.96 -3.64
CA PHE A 149 4.87 -15.47 -2.28
C PHE A 149 5.71 -16.75 -2.13
N GLU A 150 6.53 -16.80 -1.08
CA GLU A 150 7.25 -18.00 -0.69
C GLU A 150 6.67 -18.50 0.64
N HIS A 151 6.00 -19.65 0.61
CA HIS A 151 5.41 -20.25 1.79
C HIS A 151 6.39 -21.20 2.45
N ARG A 152 6.64 -21.02 3.75
CA ARG A 152 7.43 -21.92 4.57
C ARG A 152 6.64 -22.31 5.81
N HIS A 153 6.52 -23.62 6.04
CA HIS A 153 5.91 -24.16 7.25
C HIS A 153 7.01 -24.69 8.17
N LEU A 154 7.17 -24.06 9.33
CA LEU A 154 8.17 -24.40 10.34
C LEU A 154 7.45 -25.16 11.46
N THR A 155 7.55 -26.50 11.45
CA THR A 155 6.78 -27.38 12.37
C THR A 155 7.27 -27.32 13.82
N ASP A 156 8.53 -26.93 14.04
CA ASP A 156 9.18 -26.95 15.35
C ASP A 156 9.27 -25.56 16.00
N ILE A 157 8.62 -24.55 15.40
CA ILE A 157 8.63 -23.17 15.89
C ILE A 157 7.18 -22.69 15.99
N GLU A 158 6.71 -22.38 17.19
CA GLU A 158 5.35 -21.89 17.44
C GLU A 158 5.17 -20.44 16.96
N ASP A 159 6.17 -19.60 17.20
CA ASP A 159 6.17 -18.20 16.81
C ASP A 159 7.55 -17.78 16.30
N PHE A 160 7.66 -17.62 14.97
CA PHE A 160 8.95 -17.33 14.33
C PHE A 160 9.41 -15.88 14.55
N GLN A 161 8.49 -14.91 14.55
CA GLN A 161 8.87 -13.49 14.53
C GLN A 161 8.15 -12.62 15.55
N GLY A 162 7.23 -13.16 16.34
CA GLY A 162 6.50 -12.43 17.39
C GLY A 162 5.46 -11.42 16.87
N ASN A 163 5.31 -11.27 15.56
CA ASN A 163 4.38 -10.34 14.93
C ASN A 163 3.79 -10.96 13.66
N ALA A 164 2.56 -10.55 13.32
CA ALA A 164 1.89 -11.02 12.12
C ALA A 164 2.61 -10.59 10.82
N VAL A 165 3.22 -9.39 10.83
CA VAL A 165 3.93 -8.84 9.67
C VAL A 165 5.21 -8.15 10.13
N VAL A 166 6.32 -8.43 9.46
CA VAL A 166 7.58 -7.71 9.60
C VAL A 166 8.03 -7.23 8.22
N ASN A 167 8.28 -5.94 8.08
CA ASN A 167 8.81 -5.35 6.85
C ASN A 167 10.29 -5.02 7.04
N TYR A 168 11.14 -5.56 6.19
CA TYR A 168 12.56 -5.23 6.15
C TYR A 168 12.78 -3.99 5.30
N THR A 169 13.25 -2.92 5.91
CA THR A 169 13.39 -1.60 5.27
C THR A 169 14.72 -1.42 4.56
N ASP A 170 15.69 -2.29 4.84
CA ASP A 170 16.95 -2.33 4.11
C ASP A 170 16.78 -2.90 2.69
N ARG A 171 17.82 -2.73 1.86
CA ARG A 171 17.82 -3.16 0.47
C ARG A 171 18.33 -4.59 0.27
N GLU A 172 19.11 -5.07 1.21
CA GLU A 172 19.81 -6.35 1.16
C GLU A 172 18.88 -7.52 1.47
N THR A 173 17.94 -7.33 2.39
CA THR A 173 16.95 -8.36 2.75
C THR A 173 15.87 -8.42 1.68
N PRO A 174 15.73 -9.57 0.96
CA PRO A 174 14.85 -9.64 -0.22
C PRO A 174 13.35 -9.59 0.09
N TYR A 175 12.96 -9.82 1.34
CA TYR A 175 11.56 -9.84 1.81
C TYR A 175 11.47 -9.40 3.27
#